data_49f4af8236edbdc5908d3f31a5102d20
#
_entry.id   49f4af8236edbdc5908d3f31a5102d20
#
_cell.length_a   1.000
_cell.length_b   1.000
_cell.length_c   1.000
_cell.angle_alpha   90.00
_cell.angle_beta   90.00
_cell.angle_gamma   90.00
#
_symmetry.space_group_name_H-M   'P 1'
#
loop_
_entity.id
_entity.type
_entity.pdbx_description
1 polymer ?
#
loop_
_entity_poly.entity_id
_entity_poly.type
_entity_poly.pdbx_seq_one_letter_code
_entity_poly.pdbx_strand_id
1 'polypeptide(L)'
;MKRGISVLANLKITMGSEVFQNPIWVASGTFGYGTEAPELVDVNRLGAIVTKSITRKPREGNPPPRIVETPSGMINSIGLANIGVKKYIQDMLPVYENLTTKIIVNIAGTDVQEYVEIMEMMESVSSVIAGYEINISCPNVKKGGMEFGVDCDMTEKLTEKLRVLTERLLIMKLLSLIHI
;
A
#
# COMPACT_ATOMS: atom_id res chain seq x y z
N MET A 1 11.90 49.08 -1.31
CA MET A 1 11.84 47.63 -1.60
C MET A 1 11.07 46.94 -0.48
N LYS A 2 9.81 46.53 -0.71
CA LYS A 2 9.04 45.73 0.25
C LYS A 2 9.52 44.29 0.09
N ARG A 3 10.21 43.77 1.10
CA ARG A 3 10.48 42.32 1.19
C ARG A 3 9.12 41.60 1.35
N GLY A 4 8.67 40.93 0.31
CA GLY A 4 7.50 40.06 0.40
C GLY A 4 7.79 39.00 1.43
N ILE A 5 6.98 38.92 2.47
CA ILE A 5 6.97 37.81 3.40
C ILE A 5 6.40 36.63 2.60
N SER A 6 7.27 35.71 2.17
CA SER A 6 6.85 34.44 1.62
C SER A 6 6.26 33.62 2.78
N VAL A 7 4.95 33.67 2.93
CA VAL A 7 4.25 32.73 3.82
C VAL A 7 4.23 31.40 3.11
N LEU A 8 5.16 30.53 3.44
CA LEU A 8 5.12 29.13 2.99
C LEU A 8 3.88 28.46 3.60
N ALA A 9 2.99 27.98 2.76
CA ALA A 9 1.83 27.22 3.21
C ALA A 9 2.28 25.99 3.99
N ASN A 10 1.66 25.76 5.14
CA ASN A 10 1.85 24.52 5.88
C ASN A 10 1.05 23.41 5.19
N LEU A 11 1.74 22.46 4.56
CA LEU A 11 1.13 21.35 3.84
C LEU A 11 1.00 20.08 4.71
N LYS A 12 1.42 20.12 5.97
CA LYS A 12 1.33 18.96 6.86
C LYS A 12 -0.11 18.53 7.07
N ILE A 13 -0.34 17.22 7.04
CA ILE A 13 -1.63 16.62 7.39
C ILE A 13 -1.44 15.57 8.47
N THR A 14 -2.50 15.32 9.26
CA THR A 14 -2.52 14.28 10.29
C THR A 14 -3.60 13.26 9.96
N MET A 15 -3.24 11.98 10.01
CA MET A 15 -4.18 10.85 9.89
C MET A 15 -3.92 9.87 11.04
N GLY A 16 -4.90 9.67 11.92
CA GLY A 16 -4.68 8.93 13.16
C GLY A 16 -3.58 9.59 14.00
N SER A 17 -2.59 8.82 14.42
CA SER A 17 -1.41 9.29 15.15
C SER A 17 -0.28 9.80 14.24
N GLU A 18 -0.38 9.59 12.92
CA GLU A 18 0.70 9.88 11.98
C GLU A 18 0.61 11.30 11.40
N VAL A 19 1.77 11.96 11.32
CA VAL A 19 1.90 13.28 10.67
C VAL A 19 2.68 13.12 9.39
N PHE A 20 2.09 13.56 8.28
CA PHE A 20 2.67 13.55 6.94
C PHE A 20 3.10 14.96 6.55
N GLN A 21 4.23 15.10 5.86
CA GLN A 21 4.77 16.41 5.47
C GLN A 21 3.90 17.15 4.44
N ASN A 22 3.09 16.41 3.67
CA ASN A 22 2.11 16.95 2.72
C ASN A 22 1.09 15.85 2.34
N PRO A 23 -0.02 16.20 1.66
CA PRO A 23 -1.07 15.25 1.30
C PRO A 23 -0.78 14.47 0.01
N ILE A 24 0.39 14.63 -0.62
CA ILE A 24 0.69 13.97 -1.88
C ILE A 24 1.34 12.61 -1.61
N TRP A 25 0.63 11.57 -1.99
CA TRP A 25 1.07 10.19 -1.86
C TRP A 25 1.04 9.50 -3.22
N VAL A 26 1.92 8.52 -3.41
CA VAL A 26 1.84 7.63 -4.57
C VAL A 26 0.98 6.41 -4.21
N ALA A 27 0.15 5.98 -5.16
CA ALA A 27 -0.77 4.88 -4.95
C ALA A 27 -0.10 3.52 -5.16
N SER A 28 -0.51 2.53 -4.37
CA SER A 28 -0.10 1.14 -4.57
C SER A 28 -0.44 0.64 -5.99
N GLY A 29 0.46 -0.12 -6.58
CA GLY A 29 0.30 -0.66 -7.94
C GLY A 29 0.71 0.28 -9.08
N THR A 30 1.05 1.55 -8.80
CA THR A 30 1.48 2.53 -9.80
C THR A 30 2.92 3.00 -9.64
N PHE A 31 3.54 2.76 -8.49
CA PHE A 31 4.85 3.29 -8.14
C PHE A 31 5.81 2.23 -7.56
N GLY A 32 5.53 0.95 -7.80
CA GLY A 32 6.36 -0.15 -7.31
C GLY A 32 6.56 -0.15 -5.80
N TYR A 33 7.79 -0.38 -5.37
CA TYR A 33 8.20 -0.29 -3.96
C TYR A 33 8.83 1.07 -3.61
N GLY A 34 8.84 2.02 -4.56
CA GLY A 34 9.41 3.36 -4.37
C GLY A 34 10.90 3.47 -4.68
N THR A 35 11.49 2.46 -5.27
CA THR A 35 12.91 2.39 -5.61
C THR A 35 13.18 2.28 -7.11
N GLU A 36 12.12 2.16 -7.92
CA GLU A 36 12.23 1.81 -9.34
C GLU A 36 12.57 2.98 -10.25
N ALA A 37 12.37 4.22 -9.80
CA ALA A 37 12.62 5.41 -10.63
C ALA A 37 13.22 6.59 -9.84
N PRO A 38 14.37 6.40 -9.17
CA PRO A 38 14.97 7.43 -8.31
C PRO A 38 15.40 8.69 -9.09
N GLU A 39 15.67 8.57 -10.39
CA GLU A 39 16.04 9.67 -11.25
C GLU A 39 14.86 10.55 -11.69
N LEU A 40 13.63 10.05 -11.58
CA LEU A 40 12.42 10.76 -12.01
C LEU A 40 11.74 11.50 -10.86
N VAL A 41 11.79 10.95 -9.66
CA VAL A 41 11.07 11.48 -8.51
C VAL A 41 11.94 11.42 -7.25
N ASP A 42 12.16 12.55 -6.62
CA ASP A 42 12.69 12.59 -5.26
C ASP A 42 11.59 12.17 -4.29
N VAL A 43 11.60 10.89 -3.93
CA VAL A 43 10.59 10.26 -3.07
C VAL A 43 10.52 10.90 -1.69
N ASN A 44 11.59 11.54 -1.20
CA ASN A 44 11.62 12.22 0.09
C ASN A 44 10.74 13.49 0.12
N ARG A 45 10.29 13.97 -1.03
CA ARG A 45 9.34 15.08 -1.14
C ARG A 45 7.88 14.63 -1.06
N LEU A 46 7.61 13.33 -1.14
CA LEU A 46 6.25 12.78 -1.02
C LEU A 46 5.82 12.75 0.46
N GLY A 47 4.54 12.93 0.71
CA GLY A 47 3.95 12.72 2.03
C GLY A 47 4.03 11.26 2.46
N ALA A 48 3.74 10.33 1.53
CA ALA A 48 3.95 8.91 1.74
C ALA A 48 4.16 8.14 0.42
N ILE A 49 4.75 6.97 0.54
CA ILE A 49 4.75 5.92 -0.48
C ILE A 49 3.81 4.81 -0.01
N VAL A 50 2.74 4.56 -0.77
CA VAL A 50 1.96 3.33 -0.61
C VAL A 50 2.58 2.29 -1.54
N THR A 51 3.18 1.27 -0.96
CA THR A 51 3.99 0.32 -1.71
C THR A 51 3.13 -0.63 -2.56
N LYS A 52 3.75 -1.27 -3.55
CA LYS A 52 3.15 -2.40 -4.24
C LYS A 52 2.70 -3.45 -3.24
N SER A 53 1.54 -4.06 -3.49
CA SER A 53 0.99 -5.11 -2.61
C SER A 53 2.01 -6.22 -2.38
N ILE A 54 2.07 -6.69 -1.16
CA ILE A 54 2.77 -7.93 -0.79
C ILE A 54 1.78 -9.00 -0.37
N THR A 55 2.11 -10.25 -0.64
CA THR A 55 1.37 -11.44 -0.21
C THR A 55 2.26 -12.33 0.65
N ARG A 56 1.70 -13.34 1.30
CA ARG A 56 2.44 -14.27 2.15
C ARG A 56 3.58 -14.97 1.40
N LYS A 57 3.34 -15.37 0.17
CA LYS A 57 4.31 -15.95 -0.76
C LYS A 57 4.48 -15.05 -1.97
N PRO A 58 5.63 -15.09 -2.66
CA PRO A 58 5.80 -14.36 -3.92
C PRO A 58 4.79 -14.84 -4.97
N ARG A 59 4.42 -13.93 -5.87
CA ARG A 59 3.52 -14.22 -7.01
C ARG A 59 4.15 -13.69 -8.29
N GLU A 60 4.18 -14.53 -9.32
CA GLU A 60 4.67 -14.13 -10.64
C GLU A 60 3.68 -13.24 -11.39
N GLY A 61 2.39 -13.34 -11.03
CA GLY A 61 1.31 -12.67 -11.74
C GLY A 61 0.90 -13.41 -13.01
N ASN A 62 0.19 -12.70 -13.89
CA ASN A 62 -0.25 -13.25 -15.16
C ASN A 62 0.90 -13.26 -16.18
N PRO A 63 0.89 -14.19 -17.18
CA PRO A 63 1.86 -14.15 -18.26
C PRO A 63 1.70 -12.90 -19.13
N PRO A 64 2.78 -12.39 -19.75
CA PRO A 64 2.69 -11.32 -20.74
C PRO A 64 1.93 -11.77 -22.02
N PRO A 65 1.29 -10.80 -22.75
CA PRO A 65 1.20 -9.38 -22.46
C PRO A 65 0.17 -9.10 -21.38
N ARG A 66 0.49 -8.22 -20.43
CA ARG A 66 -0.39 -7.88 -19.31
C ARG A 66 -0.69 -6.38 -19.17
N ILE A 67 -0.28 -5.62 -20.17
CA ILE A 67 -0.59 -4.18 -20.31
C ILE A 67 -0.91 -3.91 -21.76
N VAL A 68 -1.97 -3.13 -22.02
CA VAL A 68 -2.39 -2.67 -23.34
C VAL A 68 -2.77 -1.20 -23.25
N GLU A 69 -2.18 -0.37 -24.10
CA GLU A 69 -2.57 1.03 -24.23
C GLU A 69 -3.90 1.17 -24.97
N THR A 70 -4.65 2.19 -24.59
CA THR A 70 -5.90 2.60 -25.25
C THR A 70 -5.83 4.10 -25.58
N PRO A 71 -6.69 4.64 -26.45
CA PRO A 71 -6.64 6.07 -26.81
C PRO A 71 -6.72 7.03 -25.62
N SER A 72 -7.29 6.62 -24.50
CA SER A 72 -7.50 7.46 -23.30
C SER A 72 -6.96 6.88 -22.03
N GLY A 73 -6.12 5.85 -22.09
CA GLY A 73 -5.57 5.24 -20.88
C GLY A 73 -4.88 3.91 -21.13
N MET A 74 -4.99 3.01 -20.17
CA MET A 74 -4.31 1.72 -20.17
C MET A 74 -5.19 0.65 -19.51
N ILE A 75 -5.24 -0.52 -20.11
CA ILE A 75 -5.83 -1.72 -19.50
C ILE A 75 -4.68 -2.59 -19.01
N ASN A 76 -4.82 -3.12 -17.80
CA ASN A 76 -3.82 -4.05 -17.27
C ASN A 76 -4.44 -5.31 -16.66
N SER A 77 -3.64 -6.37 -16.64
CA SER A 77 -3.93 -7.65 -16.02
C SER A 77 -2.65 -8.19 -15.35
N ILE A 78 -2.14 -7.47 -14.37
CA ILE A 78 -0.86 -7.77 -13.71
C ILE A 78 -0.93 -9.09 -12.91
N GLY A 79 -2.07 -9.40 -12.30
CA GLY A 79 -2.25 -10.63 -11.52
C GLY A 79 -1.55 -10.61 -10.17
N LEU A 80 -1.43 -9.42 -9.57
CA LEU A 80 -0.85 -9.22 -8.24
C LEU A 80 0.61 -9.73 -8.11
N ALA A 81 1.42 -9.58 -9.18
CA ALA A 81 2.84 -9.93 -9.16
C ALA A 81 3.57 -9.20 -8.03
N ASN A 82 4.29 -9.92 -7.16
CA ASN A 82 4.99 -9.34 -6.01
C ASN A 82 6.04 -10.30 -5.44
N ILE A 83 6.96 -9.77 -4.66
CA ILE A 83 8.10 -10.50 -4.10
C ILE A 83 7.80 -11.31 -2.84
N GLY A 84 6.60 -11.18 -2.27
CA GLY A 84 6.20 -11.79 -1.00
C GLY A 84 6.82 -11.12 0.23
N VAL A 85 6.19 -11.34 1.40
CA VAL A 85 6.55 -10.64 2.64
C VAL A 85 7.98 -10.89 3.08
N LYS A 86 8.51 -12.12 2.98
CA LYS A 86 9.87 -12.44 3.44
C LYS A 86 10.93 -11.66 2.68
N LYS A 87 10.83 -11.67 1.34
CA LYS A 87 11.77 -10.94 0.49
C LYS A 87 11.59 -9.42 0.64
N TYR A 88 10.36 -8.94 0.83
CA TYR A 88 10.09 -7.54 1.12
C TYR A 88 10.78 -7.07 2.40
N ILE A 89 10.70 -7.83 3.48
CA ILE A 89 11.39 -7.54 4.75
C ILE A 89 12.89 -7.47 4.53
N GLN A 90 13.44 -8.45 3.83
CA GLN A 90 14.88 -8.56 3.60
C GLN A 90 15.44 -7.43 2.72
N ASP A 91 14.76 -7.11 1.62
CA ASP A 91 15.30 -6.26 0.57
C ASP A 91 14.85 -4.80 0.71
N MET A 92 13.61 -4.55 1.19
CA MET A 92 13.01 -3.23 1.13
C MET A 92 13.10 -2.45 2.44
N LEU A 93 12.96 -3.09 3.60
CA LEU A 93 13.03 -2.38 4.88
C LEU A 93 14.38 -1.65 5.09
N PRO A 94 15.54 -2.25 4.77
CA PRO A 94 16.82 -1.53 4.89
C PRO A 94 16.93 -0.31 3.97
N VAL A 95 16.27 -0.34 2.81
CA VAL A 95 16.23 0.82 1.90
C VAL A 95 15.42 1.95 2.52
N TYR A 96 14.29 1.64 3.13
CA TYR A 96 13.39 2.63 3.72
C TYR A 96 13.96 3.33 4.95
N GLU A 97 14.92 2.73 5.65
CA GLU A 97 15.64 3.37 6.76
C GLU A 97 16.34 4.66 6.34
N ASN A 98 16.68 4.79 5.05
CA ASN A 98 17.35 5.95 4.49
C ASN A 98 16.37 7.00 3.91
N LEU A 99 15.07 6.77 3.97
CA LEU A 99 14.06 7.67 3.46
C LEU A 99 13.45 8.53 4.57
N THR A 100 13.09 9.76 4.24
CA THR A 100 12.36 10.66 5.14
C THR A 100 10.85 10.65 4.91
N THR A 101 10.41 10.15 3.76
CA THR A 101 8.99 9.95 3.46
C THR A 101 8.40 8.80 4.27
N LYS A 102 7.11 8.88 4.56
CA LYS A 102 6.40 7.81 5.28
C LYS A 102 6.12 6.63 4.36
N ILE A 103 6.26 5.42 4.88
CA ILE A 103 5.99 4.18 4.16
C ILE A 103 4.69 3.56 4.66
N ILE A 104 3.76 3.33 3.75
CA ILE A 104 2.51 2.60 3.98
C ILE A 104 2.61 1.29 3.19
N VAL A 105 2.62 0.18 3.90
CA VAL A 105 2.77 -1.14 3.26
C VAL A 105 1.41 -1.64 2.80
N ASN A 106 1.26 -1.88 1.50
CA ASN A 106 0.04 -2.49 0.99
C ASN A 106 0.12 -4.02 1.15
N ILE A 107 -0.89 -4.59 1.80
CA ILE A 107 -1.03 -6.02 2.07
C ILE A 107 -2.21 -6.58 1.30
N ALA A 108 -2.03 -7.73 0.65
CA ALA A 108 -3.10 -8.50 0.02
C ALA A 108 -3.01 -9.97 0.44
N GLY A 109 -4.15 -10.58 0.66
CA GLY A 109 -4.29 -11.99 1.01
C GLY A 109 -5.48 -12.64 0.33
N THR A 110 -5.58 -13.96 0.41
CA THR A 110 -6.69 -14.77 -0.12
C THR A 110 -7.69 -15.13 0.96
N ASP A 111 -7.28 -15.06 2.22
CA ASP A 111 -8.12 -15.30 3.40
C ASP A 111 -7.61 -14.46 4.58
N VAL A 112 -8.42 -14.40 5.64
CA VAL A 112 -8.11 -13.59 6.84
C VAL A 112 -6.80 -14.00 7.49
N GLN A 113 -6.47 -15.29 7.47
CA GLN A 113 -5.26 -15.80 8.10
C GLN A 113 -4.00 -15.33 7.40
N GLU A 114 -4.01 -15.23 6.06
CA GLU A 114 -2.87 -14.68 5.29
C GLU A 114 -2.58 -13.22 5.66
N TYR A 115 -3.63 -12.38 5.80
CA TYR A 115 -3.45 -10.99 6.25
C TYR A 115 -2.82 -10.91 7.65
N VAL A 116 -3.32 -11.72 8.59
CA VAL A 116 -2.80 -11.81 9.95
C VAL A 116 -1.32 -12.20 9.95
N GLU A 117 -0.96 -13.29 9.26
CA GLU A 117 0.42 -13.77 9.20
C GLU A 117 1.39 -12.75 8.60
N ILE A 118 0.96 -12.03 7.53
CA ILE A 118 1.80 -10.99 6.93
C ILE A 118 2.01 -9.85 7.93
N MET A 119 0.95 -9.41 8.61
CA MET A 119 1.05 -8.30 9.57
C MET A 119 1.90 -8.69 10.78
N GLU A 120 1.74 -9.87 11.35
CA GLU A 120 2.58 -10.38 12.45
C GLU A 120 4.07 -10.39 12.06
N MET A 121 4.38 -10.86 10.84
CA MET A 121 5.76 -10.84 10.34
C MET A 121 6.30 -9.41 10.19
N MET A 122 5.49 -8.48 9.73
CA MET A 122 5.88 -7.08 9.56
C MET A 122 6.06 -6.38 10.91
N GLU A 123 5.13 -6.54 11.85
CA GLU A 123 5.20 -5.93 13.18
C GLU A 123 6.40 -6.44 14.00
N SER A 124 6.81 -7.69 13.78
CA SER A 124 7.95 -8.27 14.50
C SER A 124 9.31 -7.65 14.15
N VAL A 125 9.44 -6.96 13.02
CA VAL A 125 10.73 -6.53 12.48
C VAL A 125 10.81 -5.05 12.07
N SER A 126 9.69 -4.33 11.96
CA SER A 126 9.69 -3.02 11.33
C SER A 126 9.48 -1.87 12.30
N SER A 127 10.44 -0.92 12.29
CA SER A 127 10.29 0.41 12.91
C SER A 127 10.04 1.53 11.89
N VAL A 128 10.27 1.27 10.59
CA VAL A 128 10.30 2.32 9.55
C VAL A 128 8.97 2.57 8.86
N ILE A 129 7.98 1.68 9.04
CA ILE A 129 6.67 1.82 8.41
C ILE A 129 5.73 2.64 9.28
N ALA A 130 4.94 3.53 8.64
CA ALA A 130 3.94 4.36 9.29
C ALA A 130 2.57 3.67 9.39
N GLY A 131 2.30 2.69 8.53
CA GLY A 131 1.02 1.99 8.53
C GLY A 131 0.86 0.97 7.42
N TYR A 132 -0.36 0.48 7.33
CA TYR A 132 -0.77 -0.54 6.37
C TYR A 132 -1.96 -0.08 5.54
N GLU A 133 -1.93 -0.39 4.25
CA GLU A 133 -3.10 -0.36 3.37
C GLU A 133 -3.53 -1.80 3.10
N ILE A 134 -4.70 -2.17 3.56
CA ILE A 134 -5.26 -3.52 3.42
C ILE A 134 -6.06 -3.58 2.13
N ASN A 135 -5.53 -4.31 1.15
CA ASN A 135 -6.13 -4.44 -0.16
C ASN A 135 -7.17 -5.57 -0.16
N ILE A 136 -8.42 -5.22 0.06
CA ILE A 136 -9.56 -6.13 0.01
C ILE A 136 -10.33 -6.10 -1.31
N SER A 137 -9.75 -5.41 -2.31
CA SER A 137 -10.36 -5.22 -3.63
C SER A 137 -10.01 -6.32 -4.63
N CYS A 138 -9.21 -7.33 -4.25
CA CYS A 138 -8.71 -8.31 -5.21
C CYS A 138 -9.73 -9.44 -5.43
N PRO A 139 -10.31 -9.58 -6.66
CA PRO A 139 -11.34 -10.58 -6.96
C PRO A 139 -10.80 -12.02 -7.05
N ASN A 140 -9.51 -12.25 -6.79
CA ASN A 140 -8.83 -13.53 -7.00
C ASN A 140 -9.00 -14.53 -5.85
N VAL A 141 -10.06 -14.44 -5.04
CA VAL A 141 -10.37 -15.45 -4.02
C VAL A 141 -11.13 -16.61 -4.67
N LYS A 142 -10.41 -17.53 -5.29
CA LYS A 142 -10.98 -18.75 -5.89
C LYS A 142 -11.49 -19.79 -4.87
N LYS A 143 -11.40 -19.53 -3.58
CA LYS A 143 -11.95 -20.42 -2.54
C LYS A 143 -13.04 -19.69 -1.76
N GLY A 144 -14.29 -19.95 -2.13
CA GLY A 144 -15.44 -19.51 -1.34
C GLY A 144 -16.25 -18.35 -1.89
N GLY A 145 -15.84 -17.68 -2.96
CA GLY A 145 -16.68 -16.71 -3.69
C GLY A 145 -17.00 -15.40 -2.96
N MET A 146 -16.37 -15.12 -1.83
CA MET A 146 -16.61 -13.87 -1.09
C MET A 146 -15.51 -12.86 -1.40
N GLU A 147 -15.89 -11.76 -2.02
CA GLU A 147 -15.07 -10.58 -2.16
C GLU A 147 -15.13 -9.81 -0.83
N PHE A 148 -14.05 -9.79 -0.05
CA PHE A 148 -14.00 -9.10 1.24
C PHE A 148 -14.56 -7.68 1.17
N GLY A 149 -14.27 -6.95 0.10
CA GLY A 149 -14.63 -5.54 -0.04
C GLY A 149 -16.10 -5.25 -0.31
N VAL A 150 -16.94 -6.25 -0.57
CA VAL A 150 -18.40 -6.09 -0.78
C VAL A 150 -19.22 -6.67 0.36
N ASP A 151 -18.60 -7.36 1.29
CA ASP A 151 -19.23 -7.93 2.49
C ASP A 151 -18.81 -7.12 3.74
N CYS A 152 -19.77 -6.41 4.32
CA CYS A 152 -19.52 -5.55 5.48
C CYS A 152 -19.03 -6.34 6.70
N ASP A 153 -19.65 -7.50 6.96
CA ASP A 153 -19.31 -8.34 8.12
C ASP A 153 -17.90 -8.92 7.99
N MET A 154 -17.52 -9.31 6.78
CA MET A 154 -16.16 -9.80 6.49
C MET A 154 -15.12 -8.69 6.61
N THR A 155 -15.44 -7.49 6.12
CA THR A 155 -14.57 -6.32 6.24
C THR A 155 -14.38 -5.92 7.70
N GLU A 156 -15.46 -5.90 8.50
CA GLU A 156 -15.41 -5.62 9.94
C GLU A 156 -14.53 -6.64 10.66
N LYS A 157 -14.82 -7.92 10.52
CA LYS A 157 -14.05 -9.02 11.16
C LYS A 157 -12.56 -8.99 10.81
N LEU A 158 -12.23 -8.70 9.55
CA LEU A 158 -10.84 -8.56 9.13
C LEU A 158 -10.20 -7.35 9.81
N THR A 159 -10.89 -6.19 9.78
CA THR A 159 -10.38 -4.96 10.38
C THR A 159 -10.14 -5.11 11.88
N GLU A 160 -11.08 -5.71 12.61
CA GLU A 160 -10.93 -6.00 14.04
C GLU A 160 -9.70 -6.86 14.33
N LYS A 161 -9.54 -7.97 13.60
CA LYS A 161 -8.39 -8.86 13.79
C LYS A 161 -7.06 -8.17 13.51
N LEU A 162 -7.00 -7.34 12.47
CA LEU A 162 -5.77 -6.63 12.13
C LEU A 162 -5.50 -5.46 13.10
N ARG A 163 -6.54 -4.80 13.60
CA ARG A 163 -6.39 -3.69 14.56
C ARG A 163 -5.78 -4.14 15.89
N VAL A 164 -6.05 -5.36 16.33
CA VAL A 164 -5.44 -5.93 17.54
C VAL A 164 -3.93 -6.15 17.41
N LEU A 165 -3.43 -6.34 16.19
CA LEU A 165 -2.03 -6.64 15.92
C LEU A 165 -1.13 -5.40 15.84
N THR A 166 -1.70 -4.21 15.58
CA THR A 166 -0.90 -3.00 15.35
C THR A 166 -1.58 -1.75 15.90
N GLU A 167 -0.80 -0.81 16.38
CA GLU A 167 -1.25 0.55 16.71
C GLU A 167 -1.01 1.54 15.56
N ARG A 168 -0.36 1.11 14.50
CA ARG A 168 -0.04 1.94 13.33
C ARG A 168 -1.31 2.32 12.55
N LEU A 169 -1.16 3.25 11.62
CA LEU A 169 -2.24 3.62 10.69
C LEU A 169 -2.70 2.40 9.90
N LEU A 170 -4.01 2.14 9.91
CA LEU A 170 -4.65 1.04 9.20
C LEU A 170 -5.67 1.62 8.22
N ILE A 171 -5.45 1.40 6.93
CA ILE A 171 -6.25 1.91 5.83
C ILE A 171 -6.90 0.72 5.12
N MET A 172 -8.23 0.69 5.06
CA MET A 172 -8.95 -0.32 4.29
C MET A 172 -9.15 0.18 2.86
N LYS A 173 -8.50 -0.46 1.88
CA LYS A 173 -8.64 -0.10 0.46
C LYS A 173 -9.79 -0.85 -0.17
N LEU A 174 -10.88 -0.12 -0.38
CA LEU A 174 -12.09 -0.62 -1.03
C LEU A 174 -11.99 -0.46 -2.55
N LEU A 175 -12.60 -1.40 -3.29
CA LEU A 175 -12.86 -1.21 -4.71
C LEU A 175 -13.87 -0.08 -4.90
N SER A 176 -13.79 0.64 -6.01
CA SER A 176 -14.85 1.60 -6.35
C SER A 176 -16.16 0.86 -6.60
N LEU A 177 -17.05 0.92 -5.62
CA LEU A 177 -18.35 0.22 -5.66
C LEU A 177 -19.44 1.04 -6.37
N ILE A 178 -19.09 2.17 -6.95
CA ILE A 178 -20.06 3.07 -7.59
C ILE A 178 -20.79 2.41 -8.79
N HIS A 179 -20.24 1.35 -9.33
CA HIS A 179 -20.77 0.60 -10.46
C HIS A 179 -21.14 -0.86 -10.12
N ILE A 180 -21.15 -1.20 -8.86
CA ILE A 180 -21.62 -2.48 -8.31
C ILE A 180 -22.92 -2.23 -7.52
#